data_7c577a375973133e9d63b32a027e4e0e
#
_entry.id   7c577a375973133e9d63b32a027e4e0e
#
_cell.length_a   1.000
_cell.length_b   1.000
_cell.length_c   1.000
_cell.angle_alpha   90.00
_cell.angle_beta   90.00
_cell.angle_gamma   90.00
#
_symmetry.space_group_name_H-M   'P 1'
#
loop_
_entity.id
_entity.type
_entity.pdbx_description
1 polymer ?
#
loop_
_entity_poly.entity_id
_entity_poly.type
_entity_poly.pdbx_seq_one_letter_code
_entity_poly.pdbx_strand_id
1 'polypeptide(L)'
;MIKAIIWIGAGGLAALLAWWILPGYFAAKVDPRSVEYLKKAAAEINRSVPIMIDKETELMPAEAAPSVLIYNYRLVSYSASQIDPARIAAGAKQRVTQGACNQPETRDNFLKKGVTLRYAYYDKDKHPIATVDVTPADCGF
;
A
#
# COMPACT_ATOMS: atom_id res chain seq x y z
N MET A 1 28.10 10.93 61.24
CA MET A 1 27.96 9.74 60.39
C MET A 1 26.59 9.63 59.69
N ILE A 2 26.00 10.68 59.21
CA ILE A 2 24.77 10.58 58.41
C ILE A 2 24.75 11.76 57.43
N LYS A 3 25.60 11.73 56.41
CA LYS A 3 25.56 12.73 55.34
C LYS A 3 25.92 12.15 53.94
N ALA A 4 25.78 10.87 53.74
CA ALA A 4 26.15 10.23 52.50
C ALA A 4 25.01 9.53 51.74
N ILE A 5 23.74 9.76 52.10
CA ILE A 5 22.62 8.97 51.55
C ILE A 5 21.66 9.79 50.68
N ILE A 6 21.90 11.06 50.37
CA ILE A 6 20.91 11.92 49.69
C ILE A 6 21.22 12.17 48.20
N TRP A 7 22.28 11.61 47.63
CA TRP A 7 22.65 11.91 46.24
C TRP A 7 22.33 10.81 45.19
N ILE A 8 21.70 9.73 45.58
CA ILE A 8 21.38 8.64 44.64
C ILE A 8 19.94 8.72 44.08
N GLY A 9 19.10 9.61 44.66
CA GLY A 9 17.67 9.66 44.25
C GLY A 9 17.33 10.52 43.04
N ALA A 10 18.14 11.53 42.72
CA ALA A 10 17.77 12.48 41.65
C ALA A 10 18.22 12.07 40.23
N GLY A 11 19.32 11.32 40.16
CA GLY A 11 19.82 10.88 38.83
C GLY A 11 19.10 9.69 38.25
N GLY A 12 18.59 8.80 39.11
CA GLY A 12 17.92 7.57 38.67
C GLY A 12 16.54 7.77 38.06
N LEU A 13 15.79 8.72 38.60
CA LEU A 13 14.44 9.03 38.08
C LEU A 13 14.48 9.77 36.73
N ALA A 14 15.43 10.64 36.52
CA ALA A 14 15.60 11.32 35.24
C ALA A 14 16.03 10.38 34.13
N ALA A 15 16.87 9.39 34.41
CA ALA A 15 17.28 8.37 33.45
C ALA A 15 16.15 7.41 33.09
N LEU A 16 15.28 7.07 34.06
CA LEU A 16 14.13 6.20 33.81
C LEU A 16 13.04 6.91 32.99
N LEU A 17 12.82 8.20 33.21
CA LEU A 17 11.87 8.99 32.42
C LEU A 17 12.36 9.20 30.99
N ALA A 18 13.66 9.40 30.79
CA ALA A 18 14.26 9.49 29.47
C ALA A 18 14.08 8.19 28.67
N TRP A 19 14.18 7.02 29.31
CA TRP A 19 13.97 5.72 28.67
C TRP A 19 12.53 5.52 28.21
N TRP A 20 11.54 6.09 28.90
CA TRP A 20 10.13 5.98 28.54
C TRP A 20 9.70 6.93 27.42
N ILE A 21 10.36 8.09 27.31
CA ILE A 21 9.99 9.14 26.35
C ILE A 21 10.76 8.99 25.02
N LEU A 22 12.00 8.52 25.09
CA LEU A 22 12.91 8.43 23.94
C LEU A 22 12.45 7.48 22.82
N PRO A 23 11.86 6.29 23.07
CA PRO A 23 11.41 5.42 21.98
C PRO A 23 10.32 6.02 21.09
N GLY A 24 9.45 6.86 21.66
CA GLY A 24 8.40 7.55 20.90
C GLY A 24 8.92 8.75 20.08
N TYR A 25 10.02 9.35 20.51
CA TYR A 25 10.60 10.53 19.84
C TYR A 25 11.45 10.17 18.63
N PHE A 26 12.05 8.99 18.62
CA PHE A 26 12.92 8.49 17.55
C PHE A 26 12.24 7.45 16.64
N ALA A 27 10.97 7.11 16.86
CA ALA A 27 10.21 6.38 15.87
C ALA A 27 10.01 7.29 14.65
N ALA A 28 10.93 7.21 13.69
CA ALA A 28 10.79 7.88 12.42
C ALA A 28 9.40 7.53 11.85
N LYS A 29 8.57 8.54 11.61
CA LYS A 29 7.29 8.34 10.93
C LYS A 29 7.62 7.76 9.55
N VAL A 30 7.30 6.51 9.33
CA VAL A 30 7.54 5.86 8.04
C VAL A 30 6.70 6.59 6.99
N ASP A 31 7.35 7.10 5.96
CA ASP A 31 6.65 7.75 4.84
C ASP A 31 5.76 6.70 4.14
N PRO A 32 4.44 6.91 4.07
CA PRO A 32 3.53 5.99 3.40
C PRO A 32 3.84 5.79 1.91
N ARG A 33 4.60 6.70 1.30
CA ARG A 33 5.04 6.62 -0.10
C ARG A 33 6.33 5.83 -0.28
N SER A 34 7.00 5.48 0.80
CA SER A 34 8.24 4.70 0.73
C SER A 34 7.99 3.29 0.21
N VAL A 35 8.96 2.77 -0.55
CA VAL A 35 8.90 1.39 -1.05
C VAL A 35 8.78 0.38 0.11
N GLU A 36 9.44 0.64 1.23
CA GLU A 36 9.38 -0.23 2.41
C GLU A 36 7.98 -0.32 3.00
N TYR A 37 7.29 0.82 3.14
CA TYR A 37 5.90 0.84 3.62
C TYR A 37 4.99 0.11 2.63
N LEU A 38 5.13 0.39 1.35
CA LEU A 38 4.29 -0.21 0.31
C LEU A 38 4.57 -1.70 0.10
N LYS A 39 5.81 -2.17 0.31
CA LYS A 39 6.12 -3.61 0.35
C LYS A 39 5.40 -4.33 1.48
N LYS A 40 5.27 -3.70 2.65
CA LYS A 40 4.49 -4.28 3.76
C LYS A 40 3.02 -4.37 3.40
N ALA A 41 2.46 -3.33 2.78
CA ALA A 41 1.08 -3.34 2.31
C ALA A 41 0.85 -4.44 1.25
N ALA A 42 1.75 -4.56 0.26
CA ALA A 42 1.71 -5.63 -0.73
C ALA A 42 1.81 -7.01 -0.08
N ALA A 43 2.66 -7.20 0.93
CA ALA A 43 2.78 -8.46 1.65
C ALA A 43 1.48 -8.87 2.37
N GLU A 44 0.72 -7.92 2.91
CA GLU A 44 -0.61 -8.21 3.49
C GLU A 44 -1.60 -8.69 2.42
N ILE A 45 -1.65 -8.02 1.27
CA ILE A 45 -2.48 -8.45 0.14
C ILE A 45 -2.07 -9.85 -0.30
N ASN A 46 -0.77 -10.12 -0.36
CA ASN A 46 -0.20 -11.37 -0.86
C ASN A 46 -0.46 -12.58 0.04
N ARG A 47 -0.95 -12.38 1.25
CA ARG A 47 -1.42 -13.48 2.11
C ARG A 47 -2.64 -14.20 1.56
N SER A 48 -3.44 -13.51 0.76
CA SER A 48 -4.72 -14.01 0.25
C SER A 48 -4.68 -14.37 -1.23
N VAL A 49 -3.60 -14.07 -1.95
CA VAL A 49 -3.49 -14.32 -3.39
C VAL A 49 -2.74 -15.63 -3.70
N PRO A 50 -3.01 -16.25 -4.85
CA PRO A 50 -3.97 -15.83 -5.88
C PRO A 50 -5.43 -16.04 -5.45
N ILE A 51 -6.31 -15.13 -5.82
CA ILE A 51 -7.73 -15.20 -5.52
C ILE A 51 -8.58 -14.69 -6.69
N MET A 52 -9.66 -15.39 -7.02
CA MET A 52 -10.62 -14.92 -8.00
C MET A 52 -11.49 -13.80 -7.39
N ILE A 53 -11.45 -12.63 -8.00
CA ILE A 53 -12.29 -11.48 -7.59
C ILE A 53 -13.62 -11.45 -8.32
N ASP A 54 -13.69 -12.08 -9.50
CA ASP A 54 -14.89 -12.40 -10.26
C ASP A 54 -14.65 -13.65 -11.11
N LYS A 55 -15.61 -14.01 -11.97
CA LYS A 55 -15.55 -15.24 -12.79
C LYS A 55 -14.39 -15.26 -13.79
N GLU A 56 -13.84 -14.11 -14.15
CA GLU A 56 -12.86 -13.97 -15.22
C GLU A 56 -11.56 -13.32 -14.79
N THR A 57 -11.52 -12.76 -13.56
CA THR A 57 -10.39 -11.97 -13.07
C THR A 57 -9.80 -12.55 -11.79
N GLU A 58 -8.53 -12.86 -11.84
CA GLU A 58 -7.75 -13.34 -10.72
C GLU A 58 -6.82 -12.22 -10.23
N LEU A 59 -6.83 -11.95 -8.92
CA LEU A 59 -5.82 -11.12 -8.29
C LEU A 59 -4.56 -11.95 -8.06
N MET A 60 -3.47 -11.50 -8.64
CA MET A 60 -2.12 -12.06 -8.48
C MET A 60 -1.33 -11.28 -7.41
N PRO A 61 -0.11 -11.71 -7.06
CA PRO A 61 0.70 -10.99 -6.08
C PRO A 61 0.88 -9.52 -6.42
N ALA A 62 0.61 -8.68 -5.42
CA ALA A 62 0.80 -7.24 -5.48
C ALA A 62 2.28 -6.88 -5.34
N GLU A 63 2.68 -5.75 -5.90
CA GLU A 63 4.04 -5.24 -5.89
C GLU A 63 4.08 -3.79 -5.43
N ALA A 64 5.27 -3.30 -5.10
CA ALA A 64 5.50 -1.94 -4.65
C ALA A 64 6.62 -1.26 -5.43
N ALA A 65 6.40 -0.01 -5.79
CA ALA A 65 7.40 0.90 -6.32
C ALA A 65 7.34 2.22 -5.53
N PRO A 66 8.30 3.15 -5.69
CA PRO A 66 8.23 4.44 -4.99
C PRO A 66 6.93 5.17 -5.28
N SER A 67 6.15 5.48 -4.23
CA SER A 67 4.84 6.13 -4.30
C SER A 67 3.76 5.38 -5.08
N VAL A 68 3.97 4.09 -5.40
CA VAL A 68 3.02 3.29 -6.20
C VAL A 68 2.81 1.93 -5.56
N LEU A 69 1.56 1.57 -5.31
CA LEU A 69 1.14 0.21 -4.98
C LEU A 69 0.52 -0.43 -6.23
N ILE A 70 1.00 -1.62 -6.61
CA ILE A 70 0.65 -2.26 -7.88
C ILE A 70 -0.20 -3.49 -7.60
N TYR A 71 -1.42 -3.49 -8.12
CA TYR A 71 -2.32 -4.65 -8.16
C TYR A 71 -2.21 -5.31 -9.53
N ASN A 72 -1.88 -6.60 -9.55
CA ASN A 72 -1.75 -7.38 -10.76
C ASN A 72 -2.99 -8.26 -10.96
N TYR A 73 -3.68 -8.10 -12.07
CA TYR A 73 -4.88 -8.86 -12.43
C TYR A 73 -4.65 -9.71 -13.67
N ARG A 74 -5.03 -10.98 -13.61
CA ARG A 74 -5.01 -11.89 -14.74
C ARG A 74 -6.42 -12.18 -15.23
N LEU A 75 -6.67 -12.02 -16.52
CA LEU A 75 -7.90 -12.41 -17.19
C LEU A 75 -7.78 -13.87 -17.59
N VAL A 76 -8.40 -14.76 -16.82
CA VAL A 76 -8.13 -16.21 -16.88
C VAL A 76 -8.63 -16.89 -18.15
N SER A 77 -9.56 -16.27 -18.88
CA SER A 77 -10.24 -16.86 -20.04
C SER A 77 -9.82 -16.24 -21.38
N TYR A 78 -8.99 -15.19 -21.37
CA TYR A 78 -8.71 -14.42 -22.59
C TYR A 78 -7.22 -14.37 -22.91
N SER A 79 -6.90 -14.48 -24.21
CA SER A 79 -5.57 -14.15 -24.74
C SER A 79 -5.50 -12.67 -25.13
N ALA A 80 -4.31 -12.07 -25.06
CA ALA A 80 -4.09 -10.68 -25.43
C ALA A 80 -4.55 -10.37 -26.87
N SER A 81 -4.43 -11.33 -27.79
CA SER A 81 -4.89 -11.20 -29.18
C SER A 81 -6.42 -11.09 -29.33
N GLN A 82 -7.19 -11.47 -28.32
CA GLN A 82 -8.66 -11.42 -28.30
C GLN A 82 -9.20 -10.15 -27.66
N ILE A 83 -8.34 -9.31 -27.14
CA ILE A 83 -8.69 -8.16 -26.31
C ILE A 83 -8.18 -6.86 -26.95
N ASP A 84 -9.04 -5.85 -26.96
CA ASP A 84 -8.64 -4.48 -27.25
C ASP A 84 -8.11 -3.83 -25.95
N PRO A 85 -6.79 -3.54 -25.82
CA PRO A 85 -6.22 -2.95 -24.63
C PRO A 85 -6.83 -1.59 -24.26
N ALA A 86 -7.20 -0.78 -25.25
CA ALA A 86 -7.79 0.54 -25.02
C ALA A 86 -9.19 0.41 -24.38
N ARG A 87 -9.98 -0.56 -24.78
CA ARG A 87 -11.31 -0.82 -24.20
C ARG A 87 -11.19 -1.34 -22.76
N ILE A 88 -10.23 -2.23 -22.51
CA ILE A 88 -9.96 -2.70 -21.14
C ILE A 88 -9.51 -1.53 -20.26
N ALA A 89 -8.57 -0.72 -20.71
CA ALA A 89 -8.09 0.42 -19.95
C ALA A 89 -9.20 1.43 -19.63
N ALA A 90 -10.04 1.78 -20.61
CA ALA A 90 -11.14 2.74 -20.42
C ALA A 90 -12.21 2.21 -19.43
N GLY A 91 -12.65 0.98 -19.59
CA GLY A 91 -13.63 0.36 -18.70
C GLY A 91 -13.09 0.11 -17.29
N ALA A 92 -11.84 -0.31 -17.20
CA ALA A 92 -11.17 -0.49 -15.92
C ALA A 92 -10.96 0.82 -15.18
N LYS A 93 -10.51 1.89 -15.86
CA LYS A 93 -10.27 3.20 -15.25
C LYS A 93 -11.49 3.69 -14.47
N GLN A 94 -12.67 3.62 -15.05
CA GLN A 94 -13.89 4.06 -14.37
C GLN A 94 -14.17 3.22 -13.11
N ARG A 95 -14.12 1.89 -13.23
CA ARG A 95 -14.43 0.97 -12.11
C ARG A 95 -13.43 1.05 -10.98
N VAL A 96 -12.14 0.98 -11.30
CA VAL A 96 -11.10 0.99 -10.25
C VAL A 96 -10.99 2.35 -9.58
N THR A 97 -11.19 3.45 -10.30
CA THR A 97 -11.23 4.80 -9.72
C THR A 97 -12.38 4.92 -8.74
N GLN A 98 -13.59 4.53 -9.15
CA GLN A 98 -14.76 4.55 -8.28
C GLN A 98 -14.56 3.69 -7.03
N GLY A 99 -14.06 2.48 -7.19
CA GLY A 99 -13.76 1.58 -6.07
C GLY A 99 -12.71 2.15 -5.14
N ALA A 100 -11.58 2.58 -5.65
CA ALA A 100 -10.46 3.09 -4.85
C ALA A 100 -10.81 4.37 -4.09
N CYS A 101 -11.55 5.29 -4.71
CA CYS A 101 -11.96 6.55 -4.08
C CYS A 101 -13.02 6.36 -2.99
N ASN A 102 -13.86 5.33 -3.10
CA ASN A 102 -14.96 5.09 -2.18
C ASN A 102 -14.60 4.13 -1.03
N GLN A 103 -13.60 3.29 -1.18
CA GLN A 103 -13.15 2.39 -0.12
C GLN A 103 -12.22 3.11 0.86
N PRO A 104 -12.55 3.14 2.19
CA PRO A 104 -11.72 3.79 3.19
C PRO A 104 -10.28 3.27 3.23
N GLU A 105 -10.07 1.97 3.04
CA GLU A 105 -8.76 1.33 3.07
C GLU A 105 -7.83 1.89 2.00
N THR A 106 -8.30 2.05 0.77
CA THR A 106 -7.50 2.57 -0.33
C THR A 106 -7.42 4.09 -0.30
N ARG A 107 -8.55 4.75 -0.05
CA ARG A 107 -8.65 6.21 0.01
C ARG A 107 -7.78 6.81 1.11
N ASP A 108 -7.99 6.36 2.35
CA ASP A 108 -7.40 7.01 3.53
C ASP A 108 -5.97 6.54 3.81
N ASN A 109 -5.65 5.27 3.48
CA ASN A 109 -4.34 4.71 3.74
C ASN A 109 -3.33 4.96 2.62
N PHE A 110 -3.78 5.20 1.39
CA PHE A 110 -2.90 5.38 0.24
C PHE A 110 -3.14 6.68 -0.51
N LEU A 111 -4.30 6.88 -1.12
CA LEU A 111 -4.55 8.02 -2.01
C LEU A 111 -4.39 9.37 -1.31
N LYS A 112 -5.00 9.57 -0.14
CA LYS A 112 -4.83 10.79 0.65
C LYS A 112 -3.40 11.04 1.12
N LYS A 113 -2.58 10.01 1.14
CA LYS A 113 -1.16 10.09 1.53
C LYS A 113 -0.21 10.25 0.34
N GLY A 114 -0.73 10.47 -0.86
CA GLY A 114 0.05 10.72 -2.05
C GLY A 114 0.52 9.46 -2.78
N VAL A 115 -0.07 8.30 -2.49
CA VAL A 115 0.24 7.04 -3.16
C VAL A 115 -0.68 6.87 -4.37
N THR A 116 -0.11 6.50 -5.51
CA THR A 116 -0.84 6.07 -6.70
C THR A 116 -1.13 4.57 -6.61
N LEU A 117 -2.35 4.18 -6.95
CA LEU A 117 -2.72 2.76 -7.10
C LEU A 117 -2.65 2.40 -8.59
N ARG A 118 -1.80 1.46 -8.93
CA ARG A 118 -1.63 0.95 -10.29
C ARG A 118 -2.31 -0.40 -10.44
N TYR A 119 -3.15 -0.53 -11.44
CA TYR A 119 -3.85 -1.76 -11.79
C TYR A 119 -3.30 -2.27 -13.12
N ALA A 120 -2.51 -3.33 -13.07
CA ALA A 120 -1.89 -3.95 -14.24
C ALA A 120 -2.68 -5.20 -14.63
N TYR A 121 -3.14 -5.24 -15.88
CA TYR A 121 -3.91 -6.34 -16.44
C TYR A 121 -3.07 -7.19 -17.35
N TYR A 122 -3.19 -8.50 -17.19
CA TYR A 122 -2.50 -9.54 -17.94
C TYR A 122 -3.52 -10.52 -18.54
N ASP A 123 -3.15 -11.15 -19.63
CA ASP A 123 -3.92 -12.22 -20.23
C ASP A 123 -3.78 -13.56 -19.46
N LYS A 124 -4.45 -14.60 -19.94
CA LYS A 124 -4.41 -15.94 -19.32
C LYS A 124 -2.99 -16.51 -19.22
N ASP A 125 -2.08 -16.12 -20.12
CA ASP A 125 -0.69 -16.59 -20.18
C ASP A 125 0.29 -15.57 -19.57
N LYS A 126 -0.24 -14.56 -18.85
CA LYS A 126 0.52 -13.48 -18.17
C LYS A 126 1.21 -12.50 -19.12
N HIS A 127 0.75 -12.35 -20.34
CA HIS A 127 1.19 -11.27 -21.22
C HIS A 127 0.51 -9.96 -20.82
N PRO A 128 1.23 -8.83 -20.79
CA PRO A 128 0.65 -7.53 -20.43
C PRO A 128 -0.44 -7.11 -21.43
N ILE A 129 -1.56 -6.60 -20.91
CA ILE A 129 -2.66 -6.06 -21.73
C ILE A 129 -2.73 -4.55 -21.57
N ALA A 130 -2.92 -4.08 -20.35
CA ALA A 130 -3.12 -2.66 -20.05
C ALA A 130 -2.72 -2.34 -18.63
N THR A 131 -2.41 -1.08 -18.39
CA THR A 131 -2.16 -0.55 -17.05
C THR A 131 -3.01 0.69 -16.83
N VAL A 132 -3.63 0.78 -15.66
CA VAL A 132 -4.48 1.89 -15.26
C VAL A 132 -4.02 2.41 -13.91
N ASP A 133 -3.75 3.71 -13.82
CA ASP A 133 -3.39 4.37 -12.58
C ASP A 133 -4.58 5.13 -12.01
N VAL A 134 -4.77 5.01 -10.69
CA VAL A 134 -5.64 5.88 -9.91
C VAL A 134 -4.75 6.75 -9.03
N THR A 135 -4.72 8.04 -9.33
CA THR A 135 -3.92 9.02 -8.60
C THR A 135 -4.75 9.69 -7.50
N PRO A 136 -4.12 10.35 -6.51
CA PRO A 136 -4.85 11.19 -5.56
C PRO A 136 -5.77 12.22 -6.24
N ALA A 137 -5.31 12.85 -7.32
CA ALA A 137 -6.10 13.83 -8.08
C ALA A 137 -7.38 13.24 -8.69
N ASP A 138 -7.38 11.96 -9.07
CA ASP A 138 -8.58 11.27 -9.57
C ASP A 138 -9.70 11.20 -8.51
N CYS A 139 -9.35 11.30 -7.24
CA CYS A 139 -10.28 11.30 -6.11
C CYS A 139 -10.50 12.70 -5.51
N GLY A 140 -9.89 13.75 -6.08
CA GLY A 140 -10.03 15.14 -5.60
C GLY A 140 -9.10 15.50 -4.43
N PHE A 141 -7.96 14.80 -4.28
CA PHE A 141 -6.95 15.08 -3.25
C PHE A 141 -5.74 15.82 -3.78
#